data_fe77b27929c1f772e53e7890836823c9
#
_entry.id   fe77b27929c1f772e53e7890836823c9
#
_cell.length_a   1.000
_cell.length_b   1.000
_cell.length_c   1.000
_cell.angle_alpha   90.00
_cell.angle_beta   90.00
_cell.angle_gamma   90.00
#
_symmetry.space_group_name_H-M   'P 1'
#
loop_
_entity.id
_entity.type
_entity.pdbx_description
1 polymer ?
#
loop_
_entity_poly.entity_id
_entity_poly.type
_entity_poly.pdbx_seq_one_letter_code
_entity_poly.pdbx_strand_id
1 'polypeptide(L)'
;MNEEARLVVWVRGRVQQVGFRWFTRANALEIGGLIGFALNLDDGRVQIVAEGRRENCHRLLDWLRSDDTPGRVDGVTEIWDTPRGGYEGFAIR
;
A
#
# COMPACT_ATOMS: atom_id res chain seq x y z
N MET A 1 7.25 -17.37 13.56
CA MET A 1 5.80 -17.51 13.38
C MET A 1 5.31 -16.62 12.27
N ASN A 2 4.42 -17.14 11.42
CA ASN A 2 3.87 -16.39 10.30
C ASN A 2 2.63 -15.65 10.77
N GLU A 3 2.81 -14.42 11.14
CA GLU A 3 1.69 -13.58 11.54
C GLU A 3 1.13 -12.87 10.32
N GLU A 4 -0.17 -13.05 10.09
CA GLU A 4 -0.90 -12.34 9.06
C GLU A 4 -1.42 -11.02 9.60
N ALA A 5 -1.41 -9.99 8.78
CA ALA A 5 -1.81 -8.66 9.19
C ALA A 5 -2.56 -7.94 8.06
N ARG A 6 -3.30 -6.92 8.45
CA ARG A 6 -3.90 -5.94 7.54
C ARG A 6 -3.22 -4.60 7.79
N LEU A 7 -2.64 -4.05 6.75
CA LEU A 7 -2.05 -2.72 6.77
C LEU A 7 -2.93 -1.79 5.95
N VAL A 8 -3.35 -0.69 6.55
CA VAL A 8 -4.06 0.38 5.84
C VAL A 8 -3.18 1.62 5.89
N VAL A 9 -2.90 2.21 4.73
CA VAL A 9 -2.02 3.37 4.62
C VAL A 9 -2.73 4.47 3.85
N TRP A 10 -2.59 5.70 4.35
CA TRP A 10 -2.98 6.89 3.62
C TRP A 10 -1.72 7.68 3.32
N VAL A 11 -1.52 7.97 2.04
CA VAL A 11 -0.36 8.74 1.57
C VAL A 11 -0.87 10.07 1.05
N ARG A 12 -0.31 11.17 1.58
CA ARG A 12 -0.63 12.51 1.12
C ARG A 12 0.58 13.17 0.49
N GLY A 13 0.32 14.12 -0.38
CA GLY A 13 1.33 14.83 -1.14
C GLY A 13 0.93 14.92 -2.59
N ARG A 14 1.90 15.01 -3.46
CA ARG A 14 1.68 14.98 -4.91
C ARG A 14 1.79 13.52 -5.36
N VAL A 15 0.72 12.76 -5.14
CA VAL A 15 0.71 11.30 -5.30
C VAL A 15 -0.32 10.79 -6.32
N GLN A 16 -1.24 11.65 -6.77
CA GLN A 16 -2.16 11.29 -7.83
C GLN A 16 -1.62 11.78 -9.19
N GLN A 17 -1.96 11.07 -10.27
CA GLN A 17 -1.55 11.38 -11.64
C GLN A 17 -0.03 11.26 -11.88
N VAL A 18 0.66 10.52 -11.01
CA VAL A 18 2.11 10.27 -11.13
C VAL A 18 2.42 8.78 -11.21
N GLY A 19 1.39 7.93 -11.37
CA GLY A 19 1.56 6.48 -11.42
C GLY A 19 1.74 5.83 -10.06
N PHE A 20 1.41 6.51 -8.98
CA PHE A 20 1.66 6.02 -7.61
C PHE A 20 0.98 4.67 -7.35
N ARG A 21 -0.30 4.51 -7.72
CA ARG A 21 -1.03 3.25 -7.54
C ARG A 21 -0.38 2.12 -8.33
N TRP A 22 0.07 2.40 -9.54
CA TRP A 22 0.72 1.42 -10.39
C TRP A 22 2.04 0.94 -9.77
N PHE A 23 2.88 1.86 -9.32
CA PHE A 23 4.16 1.52 -8.68
C PHE A 23 3.93 0.79 -7.36
N THR A 24 2.90 1.17 -6.60
CA THR A 24 2.54 0.46 -5.36
C THR A 24 2.17 -0.99 -5.67
N ARG A 25 1.34 -1.21 -6.68
CA ARG A 25 0.96 -2.56 -7.09
C ARG A 25 2.18 -3.36 -7.54
N ALA A 26 3.04 -2.75 -8.35
CA ALA A 26 4.25 -3.42 -8.82
C ALA A 26 5.14 -3.86 -7.66
N ASN A 27 5.31 -3.00 -6.66
CA ASN A 27 6.07 -3.32 -5.45
C ASN A 27 5.41 -4.44 -4.65
N ALA A 28 4.10 -4.38 -4.47
CA ALA A 28 3.36 -5.43 -3.75
C ALA A 28 3.53 -6.79 -4.44
N LEU A 29 3.46 -6.81 -5.78
CA LEU A 29 3.65 -8.05 -6.53
C LEU A 29 5.08 -8.56 -6.45
N GLU A 30 6.06 -7.68 -6.43
CA GLU A 30 7.47 -8.05 -6.30
C GLU A 30 7.77 -8.64 -4.92
N ILE A 31 7.21 -8.04 -3.87
CA ILE A 31 7.33 -8.58 -2.51
C ILE A 31 6.67 -9.96 -2.44
N GLY A 32 5.51 -10.09 -3.03
CA GLY A 32 4.76 -11.35 -3.08
C GLY A 32 3.89 -11.58 -1.86
N GLY A 33 2.86 -12.40 -2.02
CA GLY A 33 2.00 -12.82 -0.93
C GLY A 33 1.11 -11.72 -0.34
N LEU A 34 0.98 -10.58 -1.03
CA LEU A 34 0.10 -9.49 -0.58
C LEU A 34 -1.14 -9.43 -1.45
N ILE A 35 -2.29 -9.31 -0.79
CA ILE A 35 -3.57 -9.04 -1.44
C ILE A 35 -4.09 -7.69 -0.95
N GLY A 36 -4.91 -7.02 -1.76
CA GLY A 36 -5.45 -5.73 -1.39
C GLY A 36 -5.63 -4.80 -2.58
N PHE A 37 -5.43 -3.51 -2.36
CA PHE A 37 -5.65 -2.53 -3.42
C PHE A 37 -4.96 -1.19 -3.13
N ALA A 38 -4.84 -0.37 -4.18
CA ALA A 38 -4.48 1.03 -4.09
C ALA A 38 -5.59 1.86 -4.75
N LEU A 39 -5.99 2.94 -4.10
CA LEU A 39 -7.17 3.73 -4.47
C LEU A 39 -6.86 5.23 -4.32
N ASN A 40 -7.22 6.02 -5.33
CA ASN A 40 -7.19 7.47 -5.20
C ASN A 40 -8.43 7.94 -4.45
N LEU A 41 -8.22 8.76 -3.41
CA LEU A 41 -9.32 9.39 -2.69
C LEU A 41 -9.63 10.76 -3.30
N ASP A 42 -10.85 11.25 -3.05
CA ASP A 42 -11.31 12.53 -3.62
C ASP A 42 -10.54 13.72 -3.08
N ASP A 43 -9.92 13.58 -1.90
CA ASP A 43 -9.14 14.66 -1.27
C ASP A 43 -7.68 14.71 -1.72
N GLY A 44 -7.30 13.90 -2.71
CA GLY A 44 -5.95 13.88 -3.27
C GLY A 44 -5.02 12.84 -2.67
N ARG A 45 -5.41 12.18 -1.58
CA ARG A 45 -4.60 11.11 -1.00
C ARG A 45 -4.72 9.81 -1.79
N VAL A 46 -3.76 8.93 -1.60
CA VAL A 46 -3.84 7.55 -2.04
C VAL A 46 -4.01 6.66 -0.82
N GLN A 47 -5.00 5.80 -0.84
CA GLN A 47 -5.22 4.79 0.19
C GLN A 47 -4.71 3.45 -0.32
N ILE A 48 -3.99 2.74 0.54
CA ILE A 48 -3.47 1.41 0.23
C ILE A 48 -3.94 0.47 1.33
N VAL A 49 -4.45 -0.68 0.92
CA VAL A 49 -4.77 -1.79 1.82
C VAL A 49 -3.95 -2.98 1.37
N ALA A 50 -3.20 -3.57 2.29
CA ALA A 50 -2.40 -4.76 2.03
C ALA A 50 -2.61 -5.78 3.14
N GLU A 51 -2.90 -7.01 2.76
CA GLU A 51 -3.05 -8.13 3.68
C GLU A 51 -2.09 -9.24 3.29
N GLY A 52 -1.47 -9.83 4.29
CA GLY A 52 -0.50 -10.90 4.13
C GLY A 52 0.36 -10.99 5.38
N ARG A 53 1.50 -11.65 5.23
CA ARG A 53 2.45 -11.76 6.35
C ARG A 53 2.88 -10.36 6.77
N ARG A 54 2.92 -10.15 8.08
CA ARG A 54 3.28 -8.83 8.65
C ARG A 54 4.60 -8.31 8.09
N GLU A 55 5.60 -9.17 7.97
CA GLU A 55 6.90 -8.75 7.43
C GLU A 55 6.81 -8.24 5.99
N ASN A 56 5.92 -8.83 5.17
CA ASN A 56 5.72 -8.39 3.80
C ASN A 56 4.96 -7.07 3.75
N CYS A 57 4.00 -6.89 4.63
CA CYS A 57 3.31 -5.60 4.79
C CYS A 57 4.31 -4.51 5.20
N HIS A 58 5.24 -4.82 6.11
CA HIS A 58 6.29 -3.88 6.50
C HIS A 58 7.20 -3.50 5.34
N ARG A 59 7.55 -4.44 4.48
CA ARG A 59 8.34 -4.14 3.28
C ARG A 59 7.64 -3.14 2.38
N LEU A 60 6.34 -3.31 2.19
CA LEU A 60 5.56 -2.36 1.38
C LEU A 60 5.53 -0.99 2.05
N LEU A 61 5.31 -0.95 3.36
CA LEU A 61 5.30 0.31 4.13
C LEU A 61 6.65 1.02 4.05
N ASP A 62 7.74 0.28 4.17
CA ASP A 62 9.09 0.84 4.06
C ASP A 62 9.30 1.49 2.69
N TRP A 63 8.83 0.84 1.62
CA TRP A 63 8.91 1.41 0.29
C TRP A 63 8.08 2.70 0.19
N LEU A 64 6.85 2.70 0.75
CA LEU A 64 5.98 3.88 0.73
C LEU A 64 6.63 5.07 1.45
N ARG A 65 7.50 4.82 2.42
CA ARG A 65 8.23 5.85 3.16
C ARG A 65 9.60 6.17 2.59
N SER A 66 10.03 5.45 1.57
CA SER A 66 11.33 5.65 0.93
C SER A 66 11.29 6.80 -0.06
N ASP A 67 12.45 7.16 -0.57
CA ASP A 67 12.59 8.17 -1.63
C ASP A 67 12.34 7.59 -3.03
N ASP A 68 12.01 6.29 -3.11
CA ASP A 68 11.85 5.61 -4.40
C ASP A 68 10.42 5.71 -4.95
N THR A 69 9.50 6.33 -4.21
CA THR A 69 8.14 6.51 -4.66
C THR A 69 8.04 7.62 -5.70
N PRO A 70 7.13 7.49 -6.69
CA PRO A 70 6.92 8.57 -7.66
C PRO A 70 6.19 9.76 -7.01
N GLY A 71 6.36 10.93 -7.62
CA GLY A 71 5.75 12.15 -7.11
C GLY A 71 6.45 12.67 -5.88
N ARG A 72 5.67 13.25 -4.96
CA ARG A 72 6.20 13.78 -3.71
C ARG A 72 5.30 13.35 -2.56
N VAL A 73 5.89 12.64 -1.61
CA VAL A 73 5.17 12.18 -0.41
C VAL A 73 5.44 13.15 0.73
N ASP A 74 4.38 13.77 1.24
CA ASP A 74 4.46 14.72 2.35
C ASP A 74 4.10 14.06 3.69
N GLY A 75 3.37 12.95 3.66
CA GLY A 75 3.03 12.24 4.88
C GLY A 75 2.48 10.85 4.59
N VAL A 76 2.74 9.94 5.51
CA VAL A 76 2.27 8.55 5.46
C VAL A 76 1.67 8.22 6.83
N THR A 77 0.40 7.84 6.83
CA THR A 77 -0.31 7.41 8.04
C THR A 77 -0.63 5.93 7.91
N GLU A 78 -0.36 5.15 8.93
CA GLU A 78 -0.59 3.71 8.92
C GLU A 78 -1.54 3.27 10.03
N ILE A 79 -2.34 2.25 9.74
CA ILE A 79 -3.14 1.53 10.72
C ILE A 79 -2.94 0.04 10.47
N TRP A 80 -2.74 -0.71 11.55
CA TRP A 80 -2.62 -2.17 11.52
C TRP A 80 -3.88 -2.79 12.09
N ASP A 81 -4.33 -3.87 11.47
CA ASP A 81 -5.57 -4.54 11.85
C ASP A 81 -5.48 -6.02 11.53
N THR A 82 -6.56 -6.74 11.80
CA THR A 82 -6.70 -8.15 11.49
C THR A 82 -7.13 -8.31 10.02
N PRO A 83 -6.59 -9.28 9.28
CA PRO A 83 -7.00 -9.52 7.90
C PRO A 83 -8.49 -9.82 7.78
N ARG A 84 -9.09 -9.31 6.69
CA ARG A 84 -10.50 -9.53 6.38
C ARG A 84 -10.70 -10.48 5.21
N GLY A 85 -9.69 -10.63 4.34
CA GLY A 85 -9.76 -11.45 3.15
C GLY A 85 -10.67 -10.85 2.07
N GLY A 86 -11.01 -11.68 1.09
CA GLY A 86 -11.93 -11.28 0.04
C GLY A 86 -11.32 -10.54 -1.14
N TYR A 87 -10.00 -10.36 -1.16
CA TYR A 87 -9.31 -9.72 -2.27
C TYR A 87 -8.73 -10.76 -3.22
N GLU A 88 -8.84 -10.52 -4.52
CA GLU A 88 -8.21 -11.34 -5.55
C GLU A 88 -6.95 -10.64 -6.04
N GLY A 89 -5.81 -11.00 -5.44
CA GLY A 89 -4.54 -10.37 -5.76
C GLY A 89 -4.47 -8.94 -5.26
N PHE A 90 -3.66 -8.12 -5.92
CA PHE A 90 -3.48 -6.72 -5.58
C PHE A 90 -3.99 -5.86 -6.74
N ALA A 91 -4.98 -5.04 -6.48
CA ALA A 91 -5.71 -4.32 -7.52
C ALA A 91 -5.42 -2.81 -7.47
N ILE A 92 -5.64 -2.16 -8.61
CA ILE A 92 -5.74 -0.70 -8.70
C ILE A 92 -7.22 -0.37 -8.81
N ARG A 93 -7.72 0.48 -7.95
CA ARG A 93 -9.13 0.89 -7.92
C ARG A 93 -9.29 2.36 -8.18
#